data_151210ab93986dd3d176255da1f23992
#
_entry.id   151210ab93986dd3d176255da1f23992
#
_cell.length_a   1.000
_cell.length_b   1.000
_cell.length_c   1.000
_cell.angle_alpha   90.00
_cell.angle_beta   90.00
_cell.angle_gamma   90.00
#
_symmetry.space_group_name_H-M   'P 1'
#
loop_
_entity.id
_entity.type
_entity.pdbx_description
1 polymer ?
#
loop_
_entity_poly.entity_id
_entity_poly.type
_entity_poly.pdbx_seq_one_letter_code
_entity_poly.pdbx_strand_id
1 'polypeptide(L)'
;MGELRRMARTFEDLLVWQKAHDLVLAVYKLTATFPRSETYGLSIQMRRAAVSIPANIAEGFRKRGKPDKARFMNTAEGSLEETRYYLRLAQDLNYGQTGPLVRQVEEISRLLDSYSKAILASAF
;
A
#
# COMPACT_ATOMS: atom_id res chain seq x y z
N MET A 1 28.11 2.27 8.79
CA MET A 1 27.86 2.90 7.48
C MET A 1 26.56 2.45 6.84
N GLY A 2 26.18 1.19 6.99
CA GLY A 2 24.94 0.70 6.44
C GLY A 2 23.71 1.44 6.95
N GLU A 3 23.72 1.82 8.22
CA GLU A 3 22.60 2.55 8.81
C GLU A 3 22.40 3.90 8.16
N LEU A 4 23.51 4.62 7.90
CA LEU A 4 23.41 5.93 7.28
C LEU A 4 22.82 5.85 5.88
N ARG A 5 23.20 4.82 5.13
CA ARG A 5 22.65 4.62 3.79
C ARG A 5 21.17 4.24 3.81
N ARG A 6 20.71 3.61 4.90
CA ARG A 6 19.33 3.19 5.04
C ARG A 6 18.42 4.26 5.64
N MET A 7 19.01 5.32 6.17
CA MET A 7 18.21 6.41 6.72
C MET A 7 17.51 7.14 5.59
N ALA A 8 16.19 7.04 5.57
CA ALA A 8 15.39 7.68 4.56
C ALA A 8 15.32 9.18 4.83
N ARG A 9 15.51 9.98 3.79
CA ARG A 9 15.34 11.44 3.86
C ARG A 9 13.94 11.86 3.51
N THR A 10 13.32 11.13 2.60
CA THR A 10 11.93 11.35 2.21
C THR A 10 11.23 9.99 2.20
N PHE A 11 9.90 10.01 2.17
CA PHE A 11 9.14 8.76 2.08
C PHE A 11 9.52 7.97 0.82
N GLU A 12 9.94 8.65 -0.23
CA GLU A 12 10.29 7.99 -1.50
C GLU A 12 11.51 7.07 -1.37
N ASP A 13 12.31 7.25 -0.33
CA ASP A 13 13.45 6.39 -0.05
C ASP A 13 13.04 5.06 0.61
N LEU A 14 11.81 4.97 1.10
CA LEU A 14 11.32 3.75 1.78
C LEU A 14 10.94 2.70 0.76
N LEU A 15 11.51 1.50 0.89
CA LEU A 15 11.17 0.39 0.00
C LEU A 15 9.67 0.08 0.05
N VAL A 16 9.07 0.09 1.25
CA VAL A 16 7.64 -0.20 1.39
C VAL A 16 6.80 0.82 0.63
N TRP A 17 7.20 2.09 0.62
CA TRP A 17 6.49 3.11 -0.14
C TRP A 17 6.62 2.85 -1.65
N GLN A 18 7.83 2.54 -2.11
CA GLN A 18 8.09 2.28 -3.52
C GLN A 18 7.22 1.13 -4.04
N LYS A 19 7.15 0.05 -3.26
CA LYS A 19 6.33 -1.11 -3.63
C LYS A 19 4.85 -0.80 -3.59
N ALA A 20 4.41 -0.01 -2.60
CA ALA A 20 3.02 0.40 -2.52
C ALA A 20 2.64 1.29 -3.71
N HIS A 21 3.53 2.18 -4.12
CA HIS A 21 3.30 3.02 -5.30
C HIS A 21 3.19 2.17 -6.57
N ASP A 22 4.07 1.18 -6.71
CA ASP A 22 4.00 0.25 -7.86
C ASP A 22 2.66 -0.47 -7.91
N LEU A 23 2.13 -0.86 -6.76
CA LEU A 23 0.81 -1.49 -6.69
C LEU A 23 -0.28 -0.53 -7.17
N VAL A 24 -0.20 0.74 -6.80
CA VAL A 24 -1.17 1.76 -7.28
C VAL A 24 -1.19 1.79 -8.79
N LEU A 25 0.00 1.84 -9.40
CA LEU A 25 0.10 1.87 -10.87
C LEU A 25 -0.50 0.61 -11.49
N ALA A 26 -0.25 -0.55 -10.89
CA ALA A 26 -0.80 -1.81 -11.36
C ALA A 26 -2.33 -1.84 -11.22
N VAL A 27 -2.86 -1.30 -10.13
CA VAL A 27 -4.31 -1.21 -9.93
C VAL A 27 -4.96 -0.31 -10.98
N TYR A 28 -4.31 0.81 -11.32
CA TYR A 28 -4.85 1.68 -12.36
C TYR A 28 -4.89 0.95 -13.71
N LYS A 29 -3.85 0.19 -14.04
CA LYS A 29 -3.83 -0.58 -15.29
C LYS A 29 -4.92 -1.66 -15.29
N LEU A 30 -5.06 -2.38 -14.20
CA LEU A 30 -6.07 -3.43 -14.08
C LEU A 30 -7.49 -2.86 -14.21
N THR A 31 -7.78 -1.81 -13.44
CA THR A 31 -9.13 -1.24 -13.41
C THR A 31 -9.50 -0.55 -14.72
N ALA A 32 -8.53 -0.13 -15.51
CA ALA A 32 -8.79 0.44 -16.84
C ALA A 32 -9.43 -0.58 -17.78
N THR A 33 -9.26 -1.88 -17.50
CA THR A 33 -9.85 -2.96 -18.31
C THR A 33 -11.20 -3.44 -17.77
N PHE A 34 -11.67 -2.89 -16.66
CA PHE A 34 -12.94 -3.29 -16.06
C PHE A 34 -14.11 -2.85 -16.92
N PRO A 35 -15.28 -3.51 -16.82
CA PRO A 35 -16.46 -3.07 -17.51
C PRO A 35 -16.80 -1.62 -17.20
N ARG A 36 -17.33 -0.93 -18.19
CA ARG A 36 -17.69 0.48 -18.06
C ARG A 36 -18.69 0.72 -16.93
N SER A 37 -19.53 -0.27 -16.64
CA SER A 37 -20.50 -0.20 -15.53
C SER A 37 -19.82 -0.05 -14.17
N GLU A 38 -18.52 -0.39 -14.05
CA GLU A 38 -17.80 -0.29 -12.79
C GLU A 38 -17.02 1.02 -12.63
N THR A 39 -17.12 1.94 -13.60
CA THR A 39 -16.35 3.19 -13.54
C THR A 39 -16.57 3.94 -12.22
N TYR A 40 -17.81 4.03 -11.75
CA TYR A 40 -18.15 4.68 -10.49
C TYR A 40 -18.43 3.69 -9.37
N GLY A 41 -18.11 2.42 -9.59
CA GLY A 41 -18.27 1.34 -8.63
C GLY A 41 -16.92 0.80 -8.20
N LEU A 42 -16.65 -0.46 -8.56
CA LEU A 42 -15.44 -1.16 -8.10
C LEU A 42 -14.16 -0.47 -8.54
N SER A 43 -14.11 0.08 -9.77
CA SER A 43 -12.89 0.73 -10.25
C SER A 43 -12.45 1.86 -9.34
N ILE A 44 -13.35 2.78 -8.98
CA ILE A 44 -12.98 3.91 -8.15
C ILE A 44 -12.69 3.49 -6.71
N GLN A 45 -13.44 2.52 -6.19
CA GLN A 45 -13.22 2.02 -4.82
C GLN A 45 -11.85 1.36 -4.71
N MET A 46 -11.49 0.54 -5.67
CA MET A 46 -10.20 -0.14 -5.67
C MET A 46 -9.04 0.86 -5.77
N ARG A 47 -9.18 1.87 -6.65
CA ARG A 47 -8.16 2.91 -6.80
C ARG A 47 -7.98 3.71 -5.51
N ARG A 48 -9.08 4.07 -4.85
CA ARG A 48 -9.03 4.81 -3.60
C ARG A 48 -8.33 4.02 -2.51
N ALA A 49 -8.67 2.74 -2.37
CA ALA A 49 -8.04 1.87 -1.38
C ALA A 49 -6.53 1.75 -1.65
N ALA A 50 -6.15 1.51 -2.90
CA ALA A 50 -4.74 1.35 -3.26
C ALA A 50 -3.95 2.64 -3.02
N VAL A 51 -4.46 3.79 -3.43
CA VAL A 51 -3.79 5.09 -3.23
C VAL A 51 -3.61 5.40 -1.75
N SER A 52 -4.56 4.99 -0.92
CA SER A 52 -4.49 5.21 0.52
C SER A 52 -3.28 4.53 1.17
N ILE A 53 -2.75 3.46 0.57
CA ILE A 53 -1.59 2.74 1.13
C ILE A 53 -0.34 3.64 1.12
N PRO A 54 0.19 4.05 -0.04
CA PRO A 54 1.38 4.91 -0.04
C PRO A 54 1.12 6.28 0.55
N ALA A 55 -0.12 6.80 0.46
CA ALA A 55 -0.44 8.09 1.04
C ALA A 55 -0.26 8.07 2.56
N ASN A 56 -0.73 7.03 3.23
CA ASN A 56 -0.59 6.90 4.68
C ASN A 56 0.85 6.62 5.10
N ILE A 57 1.59 5.86 4.30
CA ILE A 57 3.02 5.63 4.57
C ILE A 57 3.76 6.98 4.50
N ALA A 58 3.50 7.78 3.47
CA ALA A 58 4.15 9.08 3.30
C ALA A 58 3.80 10.03 4.45
N GLU A 59 2.52 10.10 4.81
CA GLU A 59 2.09 10.94 5.91
C GLU A 59 2.69 10.52 7.23
N GLY A 60 2.67 9.21 7.51
CA GLY A 60 3.24 8.68 8.74
C GLY A 60 4.74 8.90 8.85
N PHE A 61 5.44 8.88 7.71
CA PHE A 61 6.88 9.13 7.69
C PHE A 61 7.23 10.50 8.28
N ARG A 62 6.39 11.51 8.02
CA ARG A 62 6.62 12.88 8.50
C ARG A 62 6.20 13.11 9.95
N LYS A 63 5.44 12.21 10.54
CA LYS A 63 5.03 12.36 11.93
C LYS A 63 6.23 12.21 12.86
N ARG A 64 6.22 12.92 13.98
CA ARG A 64 7.39 12.95 14.86
C ARG A 64 7.37 11.87 15.93
N GLY A 65 6.20 11.54 16.46
CA GLY A 65 6.09 10.57 17.54
C GLY A 65 5.79 9.17 17.03
N LYS A 66 6.29 8.17 17.74
CA LYS A 66 6.02 6.77 17.41
C LYS A 66 4.53 6.43 17.36
N PRO A 67 3.71 6.87 18.35
CA PRO A 67 2.28 6.56 18.28
C PRO A 67 1.61 7.07 17.02
N ASP A 68 1.95 8.28 16.58
CA ASP A 68 1.39 8.82 15.34
C ASP A 68 1.89 8.06 14.11
N LYS A 69 3.19 7.77 14.06
CA LYS A 69 3.74 6.97 12.95
C LYS A 69 3.04 5.62 12.87
N ALA A 70 2.90 4.94 14.01
CA ALA A 70 2.28 3.63 14.07
C ALA A 70 0.81 3.69 13.63
N ARG A 71 0.10 4.74 13.99
CA ARG A 71 -1.31 4.91 13.62
C ARG A 71 -1.46 5.02 12.10
N PHE A 72 -0.58 5.76 11.44
CA PHE A 72 -0.63 5.88 9.98
C PHE A 72 -0.26 4.57 9.29
N MET A 73 0.70 3.83 9.84
CA MET A 73 1.04 2.51 9.29
C MET A 73 -0.12 1.53 9.48
N ASN A 74 -0.80 1.59 10.60
CA ASN A 74 -1.98 0.77 10.85
C ASN A 74 -3.10 1.08 9.84
N THR A 75 -3.30 2.35 9.53
CA THR A 75 -4.27 2.75 8.50
C THR A 75 -3.87 2.22 7.13
N ALA A 76 -2.58 2.27 6.80
CA ALA A 76 -2.07 1.72 5.55
C ALA A 76 -2.34 0.20 5.47
N GLU A 77 -2.16 -0.51 6.58
CA GLU A 77 -2.44 -1.95 6.63
C GLU A 77 -3.92 -2.24 6.37
N GLY A 78 -4.82 -1.44 6.92
CA GLY A 78 -6.25 -1.57 6.65
C GLY A 78 -6.58 -1.35 5.18
N SER A 79 -5.97 -0.33 4.58
CA SER A 79 -6.16 -0.05 3.15
C SER A 79 -5.61 -1.17 2.27
N LEU A 80 -4.52 -1.80 2.71
CA LEU A 80 -3.93 -2.93 2.00
C LEU A 80 -4.88 -4.13 2.02
N GLU A 81 -5.50 -4.42 3.17
CA GLU A 81 -6.48 -5.51 3.27
C GLU A 81 -7.72 -5.21 2.44
N GLU A 82 -8.16 -3.97 2.42
CA GLU A 82 -9.28 -3.57 1.56
C GLU A 82 -8.95 -3.79 0.09
N THR A 83 -7.73 -3.43 -0.32
CA THR A 83 -7.27 -3.67 -1.69
C THR A 83 -7.22 -5.16 -2.00
N ARG A 84 -6.74 -5.97 -1.05
CA ARG A 84 -6.72 -7.43 -1.19
C ARG A 84 -8.13 -7.97 -1.44
N TYR A 85 -9.10 -7.47 -0.68
CA TYR A 85 -10.48 -7.90 -0.87
C TYR A 85 -11.01 -7.52 -2.26
N TYR A 86 -10.75 -6.30 -2.70
CA TYR A 86 -11.22 -5.88 -4.03
C TYR A 86 -10.59 -6.70 -5.15
N LEU A 87 -9.34 -7.13 -4.98
CA LEU A 87 -8.70 -8.02 -5.95
C LEU A 87 -9.40 -9.38 -5.99
N ARG A 88 -9.78 -9.89 -4.82
CA ARG A 88 -10.55 -11.14 -4.75
C ARG A 88 -11.89 -11.00 -5.43
N LEU A 89 -12.58 -9.87 -5.19
CA LEU A 89 -13.87 -9.61 -5.81
C LEU A 89 -13.72 -9.52 -7.33
N ALA A 90 -12.71 -8.81 -7.81
CA ALA A 90 -12.45 -8.70 -9.25
C ALA A 90 -12.17 -10.07 -9.86
N GLN A 91 -11.42 -10.92 -9.18
CA GLN A 91 -11.16 -12.28 -9.63
C GLN A 91 -12.47 -13.07 -9.74
N ASP A 92 -13.31 -13.00 -8.73
CA ASP A 92 -14.58 -13.76 -8.71
C ASP A 92 -15.55 -13.26 -9.78
N LEU A 93 -15.45 -11.99 -10.15
CA LEU A 93 -16.24 -11.39 -11.22
C LEU A 93 -15.63 -11.58 -12.61
N ASN A 94 -14.45 -12.20 -12.69
CA ASN A 94 -13.71 -12.42 -13.93
C ASN A 94 -13.33 -11.10 -14.62
N TYR A 95 -12.90 -10.11 -13.84
CA TYR A 95 -12.56 -8.79 -14.37
C TYR A 95 -11.09 -8.65 -14.77
N GLY A 96 -10.31 -9.71 -14.73
CA GLY A 96 -8.93 -9.65 -15.20
C GLY A 96 -7.99 -10.52 -14.39
N GLN A 97 -6.70 -10.41 -14.70
CA GLN A 97 -5.65 -11.20 -14.08
C GLN A 97 -5.18 -10.51 -12.80
N THR A 98 -5.61 -11.00 -11.65
CA THR A 98 -5.31 -10.38 -10.36
C THR A 98 -4.09 -10.98 -9.67
N GLY A 99 -3.62 -12.15 -10.11
CA GLY A 99 -2.53 -12.86 -9.46
C GLY A 99 -1.27 -12.04 -9.18
N PRO A 100 -0.72 -11.33 -10.19
CA PRO A 100 0.46 -10.49 -9.95
C PRO A 100 0.23 -9.42 -8.88
N LEU A 101 -0.95 -8.82 -8.84
CA LEU A 101 -1.27 -7.79 -7.86
C LEU A 101 -1.42 -8.37 -6.46
N VAL A 102 -2.00 -9.58 -6.36
CA VAL A 102 -2.10 -10.28 -5.07
C VAL A 102 -0.70 -10.51 -4.51
N ARG A 103 0.26 -10.92 -5.35
CA ARG A 103 1.64 -11.12 -4.91
C ARG A 103 2.28 -9.82 -4.45
N GLN A 104 1.98 -8.70 -5.13
CA GLN A 104 2.45 -7.39 -4.70
C GLN A 104 1.87 -7.02 -3.32
N VAL A 105 0.58 -7.27 -3.10
CA VAL A 105 -0.06 -7.03 -1.81
C VAL A 105 0.64 -7.83 -0.71
N GLU A 106 0.95 -9.09 -0.96
CA GLU A 106 1.62 -9.94 0.02
C GLU A 106 3.03 -9.43 0.35
N GLU A 107 3.77 -8.99 -0.65
CA GLU A 107 5.10 -8.41 -0.43
C GLU A 107 4.99 -7.13 0.40
N ILE A 108 4.06 -6.25 0.05
CA ILE A 108 3.87 -4.99 0.77
C ILE A 108 3.46 -5.26 2.21
N SER A 109 2.62 -6.27 2.43
CA SER A 109 2.18 -6.64 3.78
C SER A 109 3.38 -7.01 4.66
N ARG A 110 4.31 -7.80 4.14
CA ARG A 110 5.52 -8.18 4.88
C ARG A 110 6.42 -6.96 5.15
N LEU A 111 6.61 -6.12 4.14
CA LEU A 111 7.45 -4.93 4.28
C LEU A 111 6.84 -3.93 5.26
N LEU A 112 5.53 -3.75 5.21
CA LEU A 112 4.84 -2.83 6.09
C LEU A 112 4.88 -3.30 7.54
N ASP A 113 4.71 -4.61 7.75
CA ASP A 113 4.83 -5.20 9.08
C ASP A 113 6.25 -4.99 9.64
N SER A 114 7.28 -5.23 8.83
CA SER A 114 8.66 -5.01 9.24
C SER A 114 8.94 -3.55 9.55
N TYR A 115 8.43 -2.65 8.73
CA TYR A 115 8.63 -1.22 8.93
C TYR A 115 7.92 -0.75 10.21
N SER A 116 6.70 -1.21 10.44
CA SER A 116 5.95 -0.88 11.65
C SER A 116 6.68 -1.35 12.90
N LYS A 117 7.21 -2.57 12.87
CA LYS A 117 7.98 -3.11 14.00
C LYS A 117 9.26 -2.31 14.23
N ALA A 118 9.92 -1.89 13.16
CA ALA A 118 11.13 -1.08 13.27
C ALA A 118 10.83 0.29 13.91
N ILE A 119 9.69 0.91 13.57
CA ILE A 119 9.28 2.15 14.20
C ILE A 119 9.12 1.96 15.70
N LEU A 120 8.38 0.93 16.12
CA LEU A 120 8.10 0.68 17.54
C LEU A 120 9.34 0.30 18.33
N ALA A 121 10.30 -0.35 17.68
CA ALA A 121 11.55 -0.77 18.32
C ALA A 121 12.60 0.34 18.33
N SER A 122 12.38 1.43 17.63
CA SER A 122 13.32 2.55 17.54
C SER A 122 13.56 3.19 18.90
N ALA A 123 14.77 3.68 19.12
CA ALA A 123 15.14 4.39 20.35
C ALA A 123 14.58 5.82 20.38
N PHE A 124 14.07 6.32 19.27
CA PHE A 124 13.61 7.73 19.16
C PHE A 124 12.11 7.87 19.25
#